data_62aada8c8299ed8c19ed40289b9329ec
#
_entry.id   62aada8c8299ed8c19ed40289b9329ec
#
_cell.length_a   1.000
_cell.length_b   1.000
_cell.length_c   1.000
_cell.angle_alpha   90.00
_cell.angle_beta   90.00
_cell.angle_gamma   90.00
#
_symmetry.space_group_name_H-M   'P 1'
#
loop_
_entity.id
_entity.type
_entity.pdbx_description
1 polymer ?
#
loop_
_entity_poly.entity_id
_entity_poly.type
_entity_poly.pdbx_seq_one_letter_code
_entity_poly.pdbx_strand_id
1 'polypeptide(L)'
;MIFNIQRYSTHDGPGIRTVVFLKGCSLSCRWCQNPESRSRTRDVLFDARQCLEGCDLCQQAAPGIIERALNGLIIHREKLNDATLDALTDCCPTQAMTVCGEDQQVADIMATVLRDKPFYDRSGGGLTLSGGEPFMNPDLALSLFKASHE
;
A
#
# COMPACT_ATOMS: atom_id res chain seq x y z
N MET A 1 8.56 2.54 4.68
CA MET A 1 7.35 1.74 4.40
C MET A 1 6.65 2.26 3.16
N ILE A 2 6.31 1.40 2.22
CA ILE A 2 5.48 1.67 1.04
C ILE A 2 4.18 0.87 1.15
N PHE A 3 3.18 1.18 0.34
CA PHE A 3 1.97 0.36 0.29
C PHE A 3 1.58 -0.08 -1.13
N ASN A 4 2.16 0.51 -2.15
CA ASN A 4 1.93 0.09 -3.53
C ASN A 4 3.08 0.53 -4.44
N ILE A 5 3.26 -0.20 -5.56
CA ILE A 5 4.08 0.21 -6.70
C ILE A 5 3.20 0.05 -7.94
N GLN A 6 2.83 1.17 -8.55
CA GLN A 6 2.03 1.18 -9.78
C GLN A 6 2.96 1.41 -10.97
N ARG A 7 3.01 0.43 -11.86
CA ARG A 7 3.78 0.50 -13.11
C ARG A 7 2.92 1.06 -14.24
N TYR A 8 3.55 1.59 -15.27
CA TYR A 8 2.90 2.09 -16.50
C TYR A 8 1.90 3.23 -16.28
N SER A 9 2.12 4.07 -15.29
CA SER A 9 1.29 5.27 -15.13
C SER A 9 1.57 6.29 -16.22
N THR A 10 0.50 6.87 -16.77
CA THR A 10 0.54 7.91 -17.81
C THR A 10 0.00 9.26 -17.34
N HIS A 11 -0.43 9.34 -16.06
CA HIS A 11 -1.07 10.54 -15.50
C HIS A 11 -0.27 11.17 -14.33
N ASP A 12 0.85 10.57 -13.95
CA ASP A 12 1.63 10.98 -12.78
C ASP A 12 2.92 11.72 -13.15
N GLY A 13 2.91 12.43 -14.27
CA GLY A 13 4.01 13.23 -14.80
C GLY A 13 4.29 12.93 -16.27
N PRO A 14 5.35 13.54 -16.84
CA PRO A 14 5.70 13.34 -18.25
C PRO A 14 6.09 11.88 -18.54
N GLY A 15 5.65 11.35 -19.67
CA GLY A 15 5.99 10.01 -20.14
C GLY A 15 5.35 8.89 -19.34
N ILE A 16 5.83 7.67 -19.56
CA ILE A 16 5.42 6.48 -18.81
C ILE A 16 6.21 6.43 -17.51
N ARG A 17 5.51 6.24 -16.38
CA ARG A 17 6.13 6.31 -15.06
C ARG A 17 5.83 5.08 -14.22
N THR A 18 6.72 4.78 -13.31
CA THR A 18 6.42 3.92 -12.17
C THR A 18 6.23 4.78 -10.94
N VAL A 19 5.09 4.62 -10.27
CA VAL A 19 4.75 5.37 -9.06
C VAL A 19 4.98 4.47 -7.85
N VAL A 20 5.80 4.92 -6.93
CA VAL A 20 5.99 4.27 -5.63
C VAL A 20 5.20 5.05 -4.58
N PHE A 21 4.25 4.38 -3.95
CA PHE A 21 3.34 4.97 -2.98
C PHE A 21 3.84 4.72 -1.55
N LEU A 22 4.26 5.78 -0.87
CA LEU A 22 4.76 5.74 0.51
C LEU A 22 3.61 5.85 1.52
N LYS A 23 3.78 5.25 2.70
CA LYS A 23 2.87 5.44 3.85
C LYS A 23 3.35 6.55 4.77
N GLY A 24 2.37 7.23 5.35
CA GLY A 24 2.54 8.36 6.25
C GLY A 24 2.16 9.68 5.59
N CYS A 25 1.18 10.38 6.16
CA CYS A 25 0.77 11.70 5.71
C CYS A 25 0.29 12.54 6.89
N SER A 26 0.78 13.76 6.98
CA SER A 26 0.32 14.73 7.99
C SER A 26 -0.92 15.52 7.56
N LEU A 27 -1.31 15.38 6.28
CA LEU A 27 -2.44 16.11 5.71
C LEU A 27 -3.77 15.38 5.93
N SER A 28 -4.88 16.14 5.88
CA SER A 28 -6.25 15.64 6.01
C SER A 28 -7.12 16.11 4.85
N CYS A 29 -6.62 15.96 3.62
CA CYS A 29 -7.32 16.40 2.41
C CYS A 29 -8.69 15.73 2.30
N ARG A 30 -9.74 16.53 2.06
CA ARG A 30 -11.11 16.02 1.89
C ARG A 30 -11.25 15.15 0.62
N TRP A 31 -10.38 15.36 -0.35
CA TRP A 31 -10.33 14.64 -1.63
C TRP A 31 -9.20 13.62 -1.69
N CYS A 32 -8.73 13.12 -0.55
CA CYS A 32 -7.64 12.16 -0.51
C CYS A 32 -8.01 10.89 -1.30
N GLN A 33 -7.20 10.56 -2.30
CA GLN A 33 -7.39 9.36 -3.12
C GLN A 33 -6.82 8.10 -2.45
N ASN A 34 -5.90 8.27 -1.51
CA ASN A 34 -5.23 7.16 -0.82
C ASN A 34 -5.33 7.32 0.70
N PRO A 35 -6.55 7.29 1.28
CA PRO A 35 -6.73 7.49 2.72
C PRO A 35 -6.01 6.43 3.57
N GLU A 36 -5.80 5.23 3.03
CA GLU A 36 -5.04 4.13 3.62
C GLU A 36 -3.55 4.45 3.81
N SER A 37 -3.02 5.41 3.05
CA SER A 37 -1.64 5.86 3.18
C SER A 37 -1.38 6.80 4.36
N ARG A 38 -2.41 7.31 5.02
CA ARG A 38 -2.27 8.34 6.06
C ARG A 38 -1.53 7.82 7.30
N SER A 39 -1.85 6.60 7.72
CA SER A 39 -1.12 5.94 8.82
C SER A 39 0.29 5.58 8.39
N ARG A 40 1.24 5.68 9.34
CA ARG A 40 2.62 5.21 9.16
C ARG A 40 2.79 3.73 9.48
N THR A 41 1.78 3.12 10.10
CA THR A 41 1.81 1.70 10.48
C THR A 41 1.16 0.85 9.41
N ARG A 42 1.49 -0.44 9.41
CA ARG A 42 0.75 -1.45 8.65
C ARG A 42 -0.72 -1.41 9.07
N ASP A 43 -1.60 -1.67 8.12
CA ASP A 43 -3.05 -1.71 8.33
C ASP A 43 -3.65 -2.82 7.46
N VAL A 44 -4.93 -3.12 7.64
CA VAL A 44 -5.66 -4.05 6.81
C VAL A 44 -6.70 -3.32 5.96
N LEU A 45 -6.79 -3.68 4.70
CA LEU A 45 -7.85 -3.27 3.78
C LEU A 45 -8.88 -4.40 3.67
N PHE A 46 -10.15 -4.02 3.51
CA PHE A 46 -11.25 -4.96 3.33
C PHE A 46 -12.08 -4.57 2.11
N ASP A 47 -12.18 -5.47 1.14
CA ASP A 47 -13.09 -5.36 0.00
C ASP A 47 -14.29 -6.28 0.20
N ALA A 48 -15.43 -5.69 0.58
CA ALA A 48 -16.66 -6.42 0.84
C ALA A 48 -17.18 -7.19 -0.39
N ARG A 49 -16.83 -6.76 -1.61
CA ARG A 49 -17.28 -7.41 -2.86
C ARG A 49 -16.60 -8.76 -3.08
N GLN A 50 -15.42 -8.96 -2.48
CA GLN A 50 -14.67 -10.22 -2.56
C GLN A 50 -14.95 -11.14 -1.37
N CYS A 51 -15.64 -10.64 -0.33
CA CYS A 51 -15.92 -11.42 0.86
C CYS A 51 -16.98 -12.47 0.57
N LEU A 52 -16.70 -13.72 0.93
CA LEU A 52 -17.67 -14.82 0.81
C LEU A 52 -18.79 -14.68 1.85
N GLU A 53 -20.02 -14.86 1.42
CA GLU A 53 -21.17 -14.87 2.31
C GLU A 53 -21.06 -16.02 3.32
N GLY A 54 -21.34 -15.73 4.59
CA GLY A 54 -21.24 -16.72 5.68
C GLY A 54 -19.82 -17.09 6.12
N CYS A 55 -18.76 -16.58 5.48
CA CYS A 55 -17.39 -16.84 5.87
C CYS A 55 -17.03 -16.10 7.17
N ASP A 56 -16.41 -16.80 8.13
CA ASP A 56 -16.00 -16.27 9.44
C ASP A 56 -14.50 -16.45 9.74
N LEU A 57 -13.70 -16.88 8.75
CA LEU A 57 -12.29 -17.21 8.92
C LEU A 57 -11.47 -16.05 9.53
N CYS A 58 -11.74 -14.81 9.10
CA CYS A 58 -11.04 -13.64 9.66
C CYS A 58 -11.42 -13.36 11.12
N GLN A 59 -12.66 -13.66 11.53
CA GLN A 59 -13.07 -13.58 12.94
C GLN A 59 -12.39 -14.65 13.80
N GLN A 60 -12.23 -15.85 13.24
CA GLN A 60 -11.49 -16.92 13.91
C GLN A 60 -10.00 -16.64 14.00
N ALA A 61 -9.39 -16.06 12.95
CA ALA A 61 -7.98 -15.71 12.92
C ALA A 61 -7.62 -14.53 13.85
N ALA A 62 -8.55 -13.59 14.05
CA ALA A 62 -8.35 -12.40 14.88
C ALA A 62 -9.57 -12.13 15.79
N PRO A 63 -9.81 -12.98 16.81
CA PRO A 63 -10.94 -12.84 17.71
C PRO A 63 -10.87 -11.53 18.50
N GLY A 64 -11.99 -10.81 18.58
CA GLY A 64 -12.11 -9.51 19.23
C GLY A 64 -11.42 -8.34 18.50
N ILE A 65 -10.90 -8.59 17.31
CA ILE A 65 -10.34 -7.58 16.40
C ILE A 65 -11.26 -7.43 15.19
N ILE A 66 -11.77 -8.55 14.67
CA ILE A 66 -12.73 -8.57 13.56
C ILE A 66 -14.09 -9.01 14.09
N GLU A 67 -15.10 -8.20 13.87
CA GLU A 67 -16.49 -8.52 14.23
C GLU A 67 -17.38 -8.38 13.00
N ARG A 68 -18.36 -9.29 12.87
CA ARG A 68 -19.35 -9.19 11.81
C ARG A 68 -20.45 -8.21 12.20
N ALA A 69 -20.76 -7.29 11.30
CA ALA A 69 -21.88 -6.37 11.41
C ALA A 69 -22.93 -6.67 10.31
N LEU A 70 -24.10 -6.05 10.41
CA LEU A 70 -25.18 -6.21 9.44
C LEU A 70 -24.76 -5.89 8.00
N ASN A 71 -23.86 -4.90 7.84
CA ASN A 71 -23.43 -4.39 6.53
C ASN A 71 -21.92 -4.59 6.27
N GLY A 72 -21.32 -5.65 6.83
CA GLY A 72 -19.90 -5.93 6.59
C GLY A 72 -19.12 -6.34 7.83
N LEU A 73 -17.91 -5.85 7.97
CA LEU A 73 -17.03 -6.12 9.09
C LEU A 73 -16.67 -4.85 9.84
N ILE A 74 -16.63 -4.94 11.17
CA ILE A 74 -16.00 -3.96 12.04
C ILE A 74 -14.59 -4.43 12.30
N ILE A 75 -13.62 -3.57 12.07
CA ILE A 75 -12.19 -3.82 12.28
C ILE A 75 -11.69 -2.89 13.37
N HIS A 76 -11.31 -3.46 14.50
CA HIS A 76 -10.73 -2.72 15.63
C HIS A 76 -9.24 -2.47 15.38
N ARG A 77 -8.94 -1.45 14.57
CA ARG A 77 -7.59 -1.15 14.09
C ARG A 77 -6.59 -0.85 15.20
N GLU A 78 -7.07 -0.33 16.31
CA GLU A 78 -6.25 -0.05 17.51
C GLU A 78 -5.69 -1.30 18.19
N LYS A 79 -6.22 -2.47 17.86
CA LYS A 79 -5.77 -3.78 18.40
C LYS A 79 -4.90 -4.55 17.41
N LEU A 80 -4.74 -4.05 16.18
CA LEU A 80 -3.91 -4.71 15.17
C LEU A 80 -2.42 -4.71 15.58
N ASN A 81 -1.77 -5.81 15.28
CA ASN A 81 -0.32 -5.97 15.36
C ASN A 81 0.15 -6.83 14.18
N ASP A 82 1.47 -6.95 13.98
CA ASP A 82 2.01 -7.64 12.82
C ASP A 82 1.55 -9.10 12.73
N ALA A 83 1.52 -9.83 13.85
CA ALA A 83 1.06 -11.22 13.86
C ALA A 83 -0.40 -11.36 13.46
N THR A 84 -1.28 -10.43 13.89
CA THR A 84 -2.69 -10.45 13.49
C THR A 84 -2.89 -10.02 12.04
N LEU A 85 -2.08 -9.09 11.53
CA LEU A 85 -2.11 -8.69 10.12
C LEU A 85 -1.73 -9.86 9.21
N ASP A 86 -0.67 -10.59 9.55
CA ASP A 86 -0.23 -11.76 8.79
C ASP A 86 -1.31 -12.87 8.83
N ALA A 87 -1.85 -13.18 10.00
CA ALA A 87 -2.93 -14.16 10.15
C ALA A 87 -4.20 -13.78 9.35
N LEU A 88 -4.57 -12.50 9.31
CA LEU A 88 -5.72 -12.02 8.54
C LEU A 88 -5.50 -12.13 7.03
N THR A 89 -4.28 -11.90 6.56
CA THR A 89 -3.94 -12.07 5.14
C THR A 89 -4.00 -13.54 4.73
N ASP A 90 -3.39 -14.42 5.54
CA ASP A 90 -3.27 -15.84 5.25
C ASP A 90 -4.63 -16.58 5.33
N CYS A 91 -5.52 -16.13 6.21
CA CYS A 91 -6.82 -16.80 6.40
C CYS A 91 -7.84 -16.51 5.28
N CYS A 92 -7.65 -15.47 4.47
CA CYS A 92 -8.66 -15.02 3.52
C CYS A 92 -8.48 -15.64 2.13
N PRO A 93 -9.31 -16.63 1.73
CA PRO A 93 -9.13 -17.37 0.48
C PRO A 93 -9.40 -16.53 -0.77
N THR A 94 -10.16 -15.44 -0.64
CA THR A 94 -10.50 -14.56 -1.75
C THR A 94 -9.68 -13.27 -1.75
N GLN A 95 -8.75 -13.12 -0.81
CA GLN A 95 -8.00 -11.88 -0.62
C GLN A 95 -8.89 -10.63 -0.40
N ALA A 96 -10.10 -10.82 0.13
CA ALA A 96 -10.95 -9.72 0.58
C ALA A 96 -10.30 -8.92 1.72
N MET A 97 -9.41 -9.56 2.48
CA MET A 97 -8.51 -8.93 3.46
C MET A 97 -7.11 -8.89 2.88
N THR A 98 -6.50 -7.71 2.83
CA THR A 98 -5.11 -7.51 2.38
C THR A 98 -4.38 -6.56 3.30
N VAL A 99 -3.09 -6.79 3.52
CA VAL A 99 -2.26 -5.86 4.31
C VAL A 99 -1.88 -4.65 3.46
N CYS A 100 -1.99 -3.48 4.05
CA CYS A 100 -1.57 -2.21 3.50
C CYS A 100 -0.34 -1.71 4.28
N GLY A 101 0.79 -1.69 3.62
CA GLY A 101 2.07 -1.24 4.17
C GLY A 101 3.07 -2.39 4.30
N GLU A 102 4.21 -2.19 3.68
CA GLU A 102 5.32 -3.14 3.67
C GLU A 102 6.64 -2.38 3.79
N ASP A 103 7.54 -2.86 4.63
CA ASP A 103 8.90 -2.36 4.69
C ASP A 103 9.75 -3.11 3.67
N GLN A 104 9.99 -2.46 2.54
CA GLN A 104 10.87 -2.97 1.49
C GLN A 104 12.21 -2.23 1.50
N GLN A 105 13.28 -2.95 1.14
CA GLN A 105 14.58 -2.34 0.92
C GLN A 105 14.58 -1.50 -0.36
N VAL A 106 15.37 -0.42 -0.38
CA VAL A 106 15.50 0.44 -1.56
C VAL A 106 15.88 -0.35 -2.81
N ALA A 107 16.78 -1.34 -2.65
CA ALA A 107 17.21 -2.21 -3.76
C ALA A 107 16.05 -2.99 -4.39
N ASP A 108 15.12 -3.52 -3.58
CA ASP A 108 13.98 -4.31 -4.07
C ASP A 108 12.96 -3.42 -4.79
N ILE A 109 12.70 -2.23 -4.23
CA ILE A 109 11.87 -1.22 -4.87
C ILE A 109 12.47 -0.83 -6.22
N MET A 110 13.76 -0.51 -6.26
CA MET A 110 14.46 -0.11 -7.48
C MET A 110 14.55 -1.24 -8.50
N ALA A 111 14.71 -2.49 -8.07
CA ALA A 111 14.65 -3.64 -8.97
C ALA A 111 13.30 -3.71 -9.71
N THR A 112 12.20 -3.34 -9.05
CA THR A 112 10.87 -3.26 -9.68
C THR A 112 10.78 -2.05 -10.62
N VAL A 113 11.23 -0.87 -10.18
CA VAL A 113 11.21 0.37 -10.96
C VAL A 113 12.03 0.24 -12.25
N LEU A 114 13.25 -0.29 -12.16
CA LEU A 114 14.17 -0.41 -13.30
C LEU A 114 13.72 -1.41 -14.37
N ARG A 115 12.79 -2.31 -14.08
CA ARG A 115 12.15 -3.16 -15.10
C ARG A 115 11.47 -2.34 -16.19
N ASP A 116 11.05 -1.12 -15.89
CA ASP A 116 10.35 -0.24 -16.82
C ASP A 116 11.28 0.77 -17.51
N LYS A 117 12.59 0.72 -17.25
CA LYS A 117 13.58 1.63 -17.85
C LYS A 117 13.46 1.77 -19.38
N PRO A 118 13.25 0.69 -20.17
CA PRO A 118 13.08 0.84 -21.62
C PRO A 118 11.90 1.72 -22.04
N PHE A 119 10.85 1.81 -21.19
CA PHE A 119 9.71 2.69 -21.42
C PHE A 119 10.03 4.13 -21.02
N TYR A 120 10.79 4.33 -19.95
CA TYR A 120 11.23 5.67 -19.54
C TYR A 120 12.11 6.30 -20.61
N ASP A 121 13.09 5.56 -21.12
CA ASP A 121 14.02 6.04 -22.14
C ASP A 121 13.31 6.47 -23.44
N ARG A 122 12.19 5.80 -23.79
CA ARG A 122 11.42 6.12 -24.99
C ARG A 122 10.41 7.24 -24.80
N SER A 123 9.87 7.41 -23.60
CA SER A 123 8.76 8.31 -23.34
C SER A 123 9.18 9.59 -22.59
N GLY A 124 10.42 9.66 -22.10
CA GLY A 124 10.85 10.72 -21.19
C GLY A 124 10.22 10.62 -19.80
N GLY A 125 9.83 9.39 -19.41
CA GLY A 125 9.22 9.09 -18.11
C GLY A 125 10.23 8.82 -17.01
N GLY A 126 9.83 8.04 -15.98
CA GLY A 126 10.70 7.69 -14.86
C GLY A 126 9.96 7.35 -13.57
N LEU A 127 10.63 7.58 -12.43
CA LEU A 127 10.08 7.36 -11.09
C LEU A 127 9.25 8.55 -10.63
N THR A 128 8.09 8.27 -10.02
CA THR A 128 7.31 9.23 -9.24
C THR A 128 7.13 8.68 -7.82
N LEU A 129 7.32 9.52 -6.82
CA LEU A 129 6.97 9.21 -5.42
C LEU A 129 5.64 9.87 -5.08
N SER A 130 4.73 9.09 -4.51
CA SER A 130 3.36 9.51 -4.16
C SER A 130 2.88 8.73 -2.94
N GLY A 131 1.55 8.58 -2.77
CA GLY A 131 0.92 7.82 -1.71
C GLY A 131 0.40 8.73 -0.62
N GLY A 132 1.03 8.71 0.56
CA GLY A 132 0.91 9.72 1.58
C GLY A 132 1.69 10.98 1.17
N GLU A 133 2.43 11.55 2.11
CA GLU A 133 3.34 12.66 1.82
C GLU A 133 4.79 12.10 1.81
N PRO A 134 5.47 12.04 0.65
CA PRO A 134 6.81 11.47 0.57
C PRO A 134 7.82 12.11 1.52
N PHE A 135 7.69 13.42 1.79
CA PHE A 135 8.56 14.12 2.73
C PHE A 135 8.32 13.76 4.21
N MET A 136 7.29 12.96 4.50
CA MET A 136 7.16 12.34 5.83
C MET A 136 8.14 11.19 6.04
N ASN A 137 8.79 10.69 4.97
CA ASN A 137 9.85 9.68 4.98
C ASN A 137 11.04 10.18 4.15
N PRO A 138 11.72 11.27 4.56
CA PRO A 138 12.71 11.97 3.73
C PRO A 138 13.92 11.09 3.38
N ASP A 139 14.35 10.22 4.30
CA ASP A 139 15.50 9.34 4.07
C ASP A 139 15.19 8.30 2.98
N LEU A 140 14.00 7.68 3.02
CA LEU A 140 13.58 6.74 1.99
C LEU A 140 13.39 7.45 0.65
N ALA A 141 12.71 8.59 0.64
CA ALA A 141 12.49 9.37 -0.58
C ALA A 141 13.82 9.79 -1.23
N LEU A 142 14.75 10.30 -0.44
CA LEU A 142 16.07 10.69 -0.92
C LEU A 142 16.88 9.50 -1.46
N SER A 143 16.81 8.36 -0.76
CA SER A 143 17.51 7.14 -1.18
C SER A 143 16.96 6.60 -2.51
N LEU A 144 15.63 6.62 -2.70
CA LEU A 144 15.00 6.23 -3.96
C LEU A 144 15.36 7.18 -5.10
N PHE A 145 15.39 8.49 -4.87
CA PHE A 145 15.80 9.45 -5.89
C PHE A 145 17.28 9.29 -6.26
N LYS A 146 18.18 9.10 -5.29
CA LYS A 146 19.60 8.85 -5.58
C LYS A 146 19.76 7.58 -6.42
N ALA A 147 19.16 6.47 -6.02
CA ALA A 147 19.24 5.21 -6.74
C ALA A 147 18.57 5.25 -8.14
N SER A 148 17.66 6.18 -8.39
CA SER A 148 17.03 6.35 -9.71
C SER A 148 17.90 7.14 -10.71
N HIS A 149 18.98 7.80 -10.24
CA HIS A 149 19.91 8.56 -11.07
C HIS A 149 21.22 7.81 -11.40
N GLU A 150 21.41 6.64 -10.78
CA GLU A 150 22.53 5.72 -11.06
C GLU A 150 22.18 4.77 -12.24
#